data_6478d340a2913493045d130b0fb9ca25
#
_entry.id   6478d340a2913493045d130b0fb9ca25
#
_cell.length_a   1.000
_cell.length_b   1.000
_cell.length_c   1.000
_cell.angle_alpha   90.00
_cell.angle_beta   90.00
_cell.angle_gamma   90.00
#
_symmetry.space_group_name_H-M   'P 1'
#
loop_
_entity.id
_entity.type
_entity.pdbx_description
1 polymer ?
#
loop_
_entity_poly.entity_id
_entity_poly.type
_entity_poly.pdbx_seq_one_letter_code
_entity_poly.pdbx_strand_id
1 'polypeptide(L)'
;MAISESRKTNPLKGIIGRVKPKPKSSAELKLYEAMKAGKEVGDKMWQEAAKKHSWLHFTRHSPYQKIDMTIIERGEGHYLIDSKGRKVIDGLSGLFTCNIGHGRQELADAAQKQMMELDFMPLWSYHHPRAIELSERLLSYAPEGMTRIFFTTGGT
;
A
#
# COMPACT_ATOMS: atom_id res chain seq x y z
N MET A 1 -4.47 35.92 -25.74
CA MET A 1 -5.05 35.78 -24.43
C MET A 1 -4.29 34.69 -23.70
N ALA A 2 -3.36 35.06 -22.83
CA ALA A 2 -2.40 34.16 -22.21
C ALA A 2 -3.07 33.45 -21.02
N ILE A 3 -3.08 32.12 -21.04
CA ILE A 3 -3.52 31.29 -19.89
C ILE A 3 -2.33 31.16 -18.98
N SER A 4 -2.47 31.73 -17.77
CA SER A 4 -1.46 31.78 -16.72
C SER A 4 -1.02 30.38 -16.29
N GLU A 5 0.27 30.15 -16.21
CA GLU A 5 0.90 29.04 -15.51
C GLU A 5 0.58 29.10 -14.02
N SER A 6 -0.45 28.39 -13.58
CA SER A 6 -0.76 28.25 -12.15
C SER A 6 -0.07 26.99 -11.59
N ARG A 7 1.02 27.27 -10.87
CA ARG A 7 1.56 26.55 -9.70
C ARG A 7 1.39 25.03 -9.64
N LYS A 8 2.39 24.31 -10.09
CA LYS A 8 2.68 22.92 -9.69
C LYS A 8 3.11 22.89 -8.20
N THR A 9 2.17 23.04 -7.29
CA THR A 9 2.41 22.73 -5.88
C THR A 9 2.03 21.27 -5.67
N ASN A 10 2.98 20.43 -5.26
CA ASN A 10 2.74 19.06 -4.87
C ASN A 10 1.71 19.03 -3.70
N PRO A 11 0.47 18.55 -3.89
CA PRO A 11 -0.59 18.63 -2.89
C PRO A 11 -0.29 17.81 -1.63
N LEU A 12 0.62 16.82 -1.71
CA LEU A 12 1.01 15.99 -0.57
C LEU A 12 1.97 16.69 0.41
N LYS A 13 2.61 17.79 0.00
CA LYS A 13 3.53 18.55 0.88
C LYS A 13 2.85 19.13 2.13
N GLY A 14 1.55 19.40 2.08
CA GLY A 14 0.77 19.94 3.20
C GLY A 14 0.23 18.87 4.15
N ILE A 15 -0.02 17.65 3.68
CA ILE A 15 -0.62 16.57 4.45
C ILE A 15 0.45 15.83 5.26
N ILE A 16 1.59 15.56 4.67
CA ILE A 16 2.74 14.91 5.34
C ILE A 16 3.37 15.84 6.41
N GLY A 17 3.17 17.14 6.32
CA GLY A 17 3.72 18.13 7.26
C GLY A 17 3.03 18.21 8.62
N ARG A 18 1.83 17.63 8.82
CA ARG A 18 1.00 17.87 10.02
C ARG A 18 1.00 16.79 11.08
N VAL A 19 1.46 15.58 10.80
CA VAL A 19 1.55 14.52 11.81
C VAL A 19 2.95 13.95 11.81
N LYS A 20 3.85 14.62 12.55
CA LYS A 20 5.16 14.07 12.90
C LYS A 20 5.07 13.56 14.33
N PRO A 21 4.90 12.26 14.59
CA PRO A 21 5.20 11.74 15.91
C PRO A 21 6.67 12.06 16.19
N LYS A 22 6.94 12.76 17.29
CA LYS A 22 8.32 13.00 17.72
C LYS A 22 8.94 11.65 18.03
N PRO A 23 10.11 11.32 17.46
CA PRO A 23 10.80 10.06 17.77
C PRO A 23 11.05 10.00 19.28
N LYS A 24 10.75 8.85 19.87
CA LYS A 24 10.84 8.65 21.33
C LYS A 24 12.23 8.21 21.79
N SER A 25 13.11 7.84 20.85
CA SER A 25 14.48 7.42 21.14
C SER A 25 15.48 7.91 20.09
N SER A 26 16.77 7.92 20.43
CA SER A 26 17.83 8.29 19.47
C SER A 26 17.91 7.34 18.27
N ALA A 27 17.57 6.07 18.45
CA ALA A 27 17.52 5.10 17.37
C ALA A 27 16.35 5.36 16.41
N GLU A 28 15.17 5.69 16.94
CA GLU A 28 13.99 6.09 16.15
C GLU A 28 14.24 7.38 15.36
N LEU A 29 14.97 8.33 15.96
CA LEU A 29 15.34 9.57 15.27
C LEU A 29 16.27 9.29 14.08
N LYS A 30 17.30 8.46 14.27
CA LYS A 30 18.23 8.07 13.19
C LYS A 30 17.51 7.33 12.07
N LEU A 31 16.60 6.41 12.39
CA LEU A 31 15.78 5.70 11.41
C LEU A 31 14.92 6.68 10.60
N TYR A 32 14.21 7.57 11.29
CA TYR A 32 13.36 8.58 10.67
C TYR A 32 14.16 9.54 9.75
N GLU A 33 15.33 9.99 10.18
CA GLU A 33 16.20 10.86 9.38
C GLU A 33 16.79 10.15 8.16
N ALA A 34 17.17 8.86 8.30
CA ALA A 34 17.63 8.04 7.20
C ALA A 34 16.53 7.82 6.14
N MET A 35 15.31 7.53 6.58
CA MET A 35 14.13 7.42 5.70
C MET A 35 13.82 8.76 5.00
N LYS A 36 13.86 9.87 5.73
CA LYS A 36 13.61 11.22 5.19
C LYS A 36 14.66 11.67 4.18
N ALA A 37 15.90 11.24 4.36
CA ALA A 37 17.02 11.56 3.46
C ALA A 37 17.03 10.68 2.20
N GLY A 38 16.07 9.73 2.04
CA GLY A 38 16.06 8.77 0.93
C GLY A 38 17.27 7.82 0.93
N LYS A 39 17.98 7.74 2.07
CA LYS A 39 19.10 6.81 2.22
C LYS A 39 18.58 5.40 2.44
N GLU A 40 19.24 4.42 1.85
CA GLU A 40 18.97 3.02 2.13
C GLU A 40 19.15 2.76 3.63
N VAL A 41 18.07 2.34 4.27
CA VAL A 41 18.12 1.86 5.66
C VAL A 41 18.63 0.43 5.59
N GLY A 42 19.79 0.18 6.18
CA GLY A 42 20.39 -1.15 6.14
C GLY A 42 19.48 -2.23 6.71
N ASP A 43 19.49 -3.41 6.12
CA ASP A 43 18.71 -4.59 6.55
C ASP A 43 18.74 -4.80 8.08
N LYS A 44 19.90 -4.59 8.71
CA LYS A 44 20.04 -4.73 10.16
C LYS A 44 19.10 -3.80 10.96
N MET A 45 18.91 -2.57 10.52
CA MET A 45 18.01 -1.62 11.19
C MET A 45 16.55 -2.06 11.04
N TRP A 46 16.17 -2.57 9.87
CA TRP A 46 14.84 -3.13 9.64
C TRP A 46 14.59 -4.37 10.50
N GLN A 47 15.59 -5.26 10.62
CA GLN A 47 15.51 -6.46 11.47
C GLN A 47 15.27 -6.10 12.94
N GLU A 48 16.03 -5.15 13.47
CA GLU A 48 15.89 -4.70 14.86
C GLU A 48 14.51 -4.05 15.11
N ALA A 49 14.07 -3.17 14.22
CA ALA A 49 12.78 -2.51 14.32
C ALA A 49 11.61 -3.51 14.24
N ALA A 50 11.68 -4.45 13.30
CA ALA A 50 10.65 -5.46 13.11
C ALA A 50 10.54 -6.38 14.33
N LYS A 51 11.65 -6.90 14.85
CA LYS A 51 11.68 -7.75 16.04
C LYS A 51 11.10 -7.05 17.29
N LYS A 52 11.29 -5.74 17.37
CA LYS A 52 10.87 -4.94 18.51
C LYS A 52 9.43 -4.45 18.45
N HIS A 53 8.95 -4.11 17.25
CA HIS A 53 7.72 -3.35 17.10
C HIS A 53 6.63 -4.03 16.23
N SER A 54 6.98 -5.07 15.46
CA SER A 54 6.03 -5.70 14.55
C SER A 54 5.54 -7.05 15.09
N TRP A 55 4.23 -7.28 14.94
CA TRP A 55 3.63 -8.59 15.19
C TRP A 55 3.25 -9.21 13.85
N LEU A 56 3.86 -10.35 13.49
CA LEU A 56 3.57 -11.06 12.25
C LEU A 56 2.28 -11.88 12.39
N HIS A 57 1.40 -11.74 11.41
CA HIS A 57 0.16 -12.51 11.34
C HIS A 57 0.44 -14.00 11.05
N PHE A 58 -0.35 -14.89 11.64
CA PHE A 58 -0.28 -16.36 11.41
C PHE A 58 1.12 -16.95 11.55
N THR A 59 2.00 -16.35 12.34
CA THR A 59 3.41 -16.69 12.39
C THR A 59 3.86 -16.96 13.82
N ARG A 60 4.63 -18.05 14.00
CA ARG A 60 5.28 -18.34 15.28
C ARG A 60 6.47 -17.40 15.47
N HIS A 61 6.43 -16.52 16.48
CA HIS A 61 7.44 -15.46 16.68
C HIS A 61 8.75 -15.94 17.28
N SER A 62 8.73 -17.01 18.10
CA SER A 62 9.92 -17.45 18.85
C SER A 62 11.19 -17.70 18.00
N PRO A 63 11.12 -18.23 16.75
CA PRO A 63 12.31 -18.38 15.91
C PRO A 63 12.95 -17.03 15.55
N TYR A 64 12.14 -15.99 15.30
CA TYR A 64 12.60 -14.69 14.83
C TYR A 64 13.33 -13.85 15.89
N GLN A 65 13.37 -14.32 17.12
CA GLN A 65 14.28 -13.76 18.12
C GLN A 65 15.75 -14.09 17.81
N LYS A 66 16.00 -15.21 17.10
CA LYS A 66 17.33 -15.75 16.85
C LYS A 66 17.75 -15.69 15.39
N ILE A 67 16.80 -15.63 14.46
CA ILE A 67 17.04 -15.60 13.01
C ILE A 67 16.51 -14.29 12.41
N ASP A 68 17.05 -13.93 11.26
CA ASP A 68 16.57 -12.78 10.50
C ASP A 68 15.26 -13.11 9.77
N MET A 69 14.40 -12.12 9.69
CA MET A 69 13.21 -12.16 8.86
C MET A 69 13.52 -11.76 7.42
N THR A 70 12.76 -12.27 6.46
CA THR A 70 12.80 -11.74 5.11
C THR A 70 12.00 -10.44 5.08
N ILE A 71 12.67 -9.34 4.74
CA ILE A 71 12.04 -8.02 4.63
C ILE A 71 11.91 -7.69 3.14
N ILE A 72 10.68 -7.62 2.67
CA ILE A 72 10.37 -7.27 1.27
C ILE A 72 10.27 -5.75 1.17
N GLU A 73 11.06 -5.16 0.27
CA GLU A 73 11.10 -3.71 0.05
C GLU A 73 10.27 -3.26 -1.14
N ARG A 74 10.20 -4.08 -2.20
CA ARG A 74 9.44 -3.73 -3.40
C ARG A 74 9.00 -4.96 -4.19
N GLY A 75 8.00 -4.75 -5.03
CA GLY A 75 7.55 -5.70 -6.03
C GLY A 75 7.74 -5.15 -7.45
N GLU A 76 8.03 -6.03 -8.41
CA GLU A 76 8.26 -5.69 -9.82
C GLU A 76 7.72 -6.82 -10.71
N GLY A 77 6.59 -6.59 -11.37
CA GLY A 77 5.89 -7.64 -12.11
C GLY A 77 5.53 -8.81 -11.20
N HIS A 78 6.05 -9.99 -11.45
CA HIS A 78 5.83 -11.19 -10.63
C HIS A 78 6.99 -11.49 -9.66
N TYR A 79 7.86 -10.50 -9.41
CA TYR A 79 8.98 -10.63 -8.50
C TYR A 79 8.84 -9.75 -7.27
N LEU A 80 9.38 -10.25 -6.16
CA LEU A 80 9.63 -9.49 -4.94
C LEU A 80 11.14 -9.29 -4.77
N ILE A 81 11.55 -8.14 -4.27
CA ILE A 81 12.94 -7.81 -3.97
C ILE A 81 13.02 -7.52 -2.46
N ASP A 82 13.90 -8.24 -1.79
CA ASP A 82 14.11 -8.08 -0.35
C ASP A 82 15.18 -7.02 -0.03
N SER A 83 15.33 -6.71 1.26
CA SER A 83 16.31 -5.77 1.81
C SER A 83 17.78 -6.14 1.55
N LYS A 84 18.04 -7.40 1.17
CA LYS A 84 19.38 -7.90 0.76
C LYS A 84 19.57 -7.88 -0.76
N GLY A 85 18.60 -7.32 -1.50
CA GLY A 85 18.61 -7.26 -2.96
C GLY A 85 18.31 -8.58 -3.68
N ARG A 86 17.88 -9.62 -2.96
CA ARG A 86 17.53 -10.91 -3.58
C ARG A 86 16.19 -10.79 -4.29
N LYS A 87 16.15 -11.22 -5.53
CA LYS A 87 14.94 -11.25 -6.36
C LYS A 87 14.31 -12.64 -6.30
N VAL A 88 13.10 -12.75 -5.84
CA VAL A 88 12.33 -14.00 -5.72
C VAL A 88 11.00 -13.91 -6.45
N ILE A 89 10.49 -15.03 -6.93
CA ILE A 89 9.19 -15.10 -7.58
C ILE A 89 8.10 -15.02 -6.50
N ASP A 90 7.12 -14.14 -6.69
CA ASP A 90 5.91 -14.08 -5.89
C ASP A 90 4.87 -15.10 -6.41
N GLY A 91 5.07 -16.36 -6.09
CA GLY A 91 4.17 -17.43 -6.49
C GLY A 91 2.80 -17.40 -5.78
N LEU A 92 2.65 -16.56 -4.76
CA LEU A 92 1.40 -16.41 -4.00
C LEU A 92 0.66 -15.10 -4.33
N SER A 93 1.20 -14.28 -5.22
CA SER A 93 0.60 -13.00 -5.64
C SER A 93 0.22 -12.10 -4.45
N GLY A 94 1.13 -11.95 -3.47
CA GLY A 94 0.88 -11.18 -2.26
C GLY A 94 -0.33 -11.68 -1.45
N LEU A 95 -0.54 -12.98 -1.37
CA LEU A 95 -1.71 -13.66 -0.81
C LEU A 95 -2.98 -13.39 -1.64
N PHE A 96 -2.93 -13.79 -2.92
CA PHE A 96 -4.04 -13.75 -3.89
C PHE A 96 -4.57 -12.35 -4.23
N THR A 97 -3.80 -11.30 -3.94
CA THR A 97 -4.24 -9.90 -4.15
C THR A 97 -3.55 -9.21 -5.31
N CYS A 98 -2.31 -9.58 -5.63
CA CYS A 98 -1.51 -8.97 -6.70
C CYS A 98 -1.52 -9.82 -7.98
N ASN A 99 -2.69 -10.34 -8.39
CA ASN A 99 -2.83 -11.32 -9.46
C ASN A 99 -2.37 -10.83 -10.85
N ILE A 100 -2.32 -9.53 -11.06
CA ILE A 100 -1.83 -8.92 -12.31
C ILE A 100 -0.39 -8.39 -12.20
N GLY A 101 0.29 -8.70 -11.09
CA GLY A 101 1.66 -8.29 -10.80
C GLY A 101 1.78 -6.97 -10.06
N HIS A 102 3.00 -6.74 -9.55
CA HIS A 102 3.37 -5.55 -8.79
C HIS A 102 3.78 -4.38 -9.71
N GLY A 103 3.73 -3.16 -9.20
CA GLY A 103 4.23 -1.97 -9.88
C GLY A 103 3.38 -1.52 -11.08
N ARG A 104 2.10 -1.82 -11.08
CA ARG A 104 1.15 -1.43 -12.12
C ARG A 104 0.82 0.06 -12.03
N GLN A 105 1.51 0.85 -12.86
CA GLN A 105 1.39 2.32 -12.86
C GLN A 105 -0.05 2.78 -13.14
N GLU A 106 -0.73 2.14 -14.06
CA GLU A 106 -2.11 2.48 -14.43
C GLU A 106 -3.11 2.34 -13.27
N LEU A 107 -2.87 1.39 -12.34
CA LEU A 107 -3.69 1.24 -11.13
C LEU A 107 -3.37 2.32 -10.11
N ALA A 108 -2.08 2.65 -9.95
CA ALA A 108 -1.66 3.72 -9.05
C ALA A 108 -2.21 5.08 -9.49
N ASP A 109 -2.18 5.38 -10.79
CA ASP A 109 -2.70 6.61 -11.37
C ASP A 109 -4.23 6.71 -11.20
N ALA A 110 -4.94 5.61 -11.46
CA ALA A 110 -6.39 5.54 -11.27
C ALA A 110 -6.78 5.75 -9.80
N ALA A 111 -6.07 5.09 -8.87
CA ALA A 111 -6.30 5.25 -7.44
C ALA A 111 -5.99 6.69 -6.99
N GLN A 112 -4.86 7.27 -7.39
CA GLN A 112 -4.50 8.64 -7.07
C GLN A 112 -5.55 9.63 -7.56
N LYS A 113 -5.98 9.48 -8.82
CA LYS A 113 -7.01 10.34 -9.40
C LYS A 113 -8.31 10.28 -8.60
N GLN A 114 -8.76 9.07 -8.29
CA GLN A 114 -10.01 8.88 -7.55
C GLN A 114 -9.92 9.41 -6.11
N MET A 115 -8.81 9.18 -5.41
CA MET A 115 -8.61 9.68 -4.05
C MET A 115 -8.57 11.22 -3.97
N MET A 116 -8.13 11.89 -5.03
CA MET A 116 -8.16 13.36 -5.11
C MET A 116 -9.56 13.91 -5.38
N GLU A 117 -10.45 13.11 -5.97
CA GLU A 117 -11.84 13.48 -6.28
C GLU A 117 -12.79 13.11 -5.13
N LEU A 118 -12.74 11.86 -4.71
CA LEU A 118 -13.49 11.29 -3.59
C LEU A 118 -12.75 10.06 -3.07
N ASP A 119 -12.17 10.16 -1.89
CA ASP A 119 -11.40 9.10 -1.23
C ASP A 119 -12.29 8.03 -0.59
N PHE A 120 -13.37 8.44 0.05
CA PHE A 120 -14.30 7.54 0.72
C PHE A 120 -15.71 8.12 0.82
N MET A 121 -16.71 7.27 0.58
CA MET A 121 -18.11 7.51 0.93
C MET A 121 -18.80 6.18 1.21
N PRO A 122 -19.41 5.98 2.40
CA PRO A 122 -20.10 4.75 2.72
C PRO A 122 -21.36 4.56 1.87
N LEU A 123 -21.67 3.31 1.52
CA LEU A 123 -22.87 2.96 0.73
C LEU A 123 -24.10 2.67 1.61
N TRP A 124 -24.28 3.39 2.72
CA TRP A 124 -25.44 3.15 3.62
C TRP A 124 -26.73 3.74 3.07
N SER A 125 -26.69 5.00 2.70
CA SER A 125 -27.86 5.71 2.11
C SER A 125 -27.44 6.54 0.90
N TYR A 126 -26.20 6.35 0.44
CA TYR A 126 -25.59 7.10 -0.64
C TYR A 126 -24.99 6.14 -1.66
N HIS A 127 -24.83 6.64 -2.86
CA HIS A 127 -24.07 6.00 -3.91
C HIS A 127 -23.04 6.96 -4.48
N HIS A 128 -22.01 6.41 -5.13
CA HIS A 128 -21.07 7.18 -5.92
C HIS A 128 -20.78 6.47 -7.26
N PRO A 129 -20.40 7.21 -8.31
CA PRO A 129 -20.28 6.66 -9.66
C PRO A 129 -19.42 5.40 -9.75
N ARG A 130 -18.28 5.34 -9.08
CA ARG A 130 -17.36 4.20 -9.16
C ARG A 130 -17.95 2.89 -8.62
N ALA A 131 -18.71 2.97 -7.54
CA ALA A 131 -19.41 1.80 -7.02
C ALA A 131 -20.50 1.31 -7.98
N ILE A 132 -21.22 2.23 -8.62
CA ILE A 132 -22.25 1.90 -9.61
C ILE A 132 -21.61 1.24 -10.84
N GLU A 133 -20.61 1.86 -11.43
CA GLU A 133 -19.86 1.35 -12.59
C GLU A 133 -19.26 -0.04 -12.33
N LEU A 134 -18.66 -0.22 -11.14
CA LEU A 134 -18.11 -1.52 -10.75
C LEU A 134 -19.20 -2.58 -10.60
N SER A 135 -20.36 -2.23 -10.01
CA SER A 135 -21.49 -3.14 -9.86
C SER A 135 -22.02 -3.61 -11.22
N GLU A 136 -22.20 -2.71 -12.17
CA GLU A 136 -22.61 -3.05 -13.55
C GLU A 136 -21.59 -3.97 -14.20
N ARG A 137 -20.29 -3.64 -14.07
CA ARG A 137 -19.21 -4.42 -14.64
C ARG A 137 -19.15 -5.84 -14.07
N LEU A 138 -19.29 -5.99 -12.74
CA LEU A 138 -19.28 -7.30 -12.09
C LEU A 138 -20.52 -8.14 -12.47
N LEU A 139 -21.69 -7.50 -12.55
CA LEU A 139 -22.92 -8.20 -12.98
C LEU A 139 -22.82 -8.71 -14.42
N SER A 140 -22.08 -8.04 -15.29
CA SER A 140 -21.89 -8.52 -16.66
C SER A 140 -21.10 -9.84 -16.76
N TYR A 141 -20.42 -10.24 -15.69
CA TYR A 141 -19.70 -11.53 -15.57
C TYR A 141 -20.40 -12.53 -14.65
N ALA A 142 -21.44 -12.09 -13.94
CA ALA A 142 -22.14 -12.94 -13.00
C ALA A 142 -23.08 -13.94 -13.70
N PRO A 143 -23.41 -15.07 -13.08
CA PRO A 143 -24.43 -15.99 -13.56
C PRO A 143 -25.79 -15.30 -13.76
N GLU A 144 -26.59 -15.82 -14.69
CA GLU A 144 -27.93 -15.33 -14.93
C GLU A 144 -28.78 -15.37 -13.64
N GLY A 145 -29.62 -14.34 -13.46
CA GLY A 145 -30.46 -14.18 -12.27
C GLY A 145 -29.83 -13.39 -11.13
N MET A 146 -28.54 -13.08 -11.16
CA MET A 146 -27.93 -12.14 -10.22
C MET A 146 -28.19 -10.70 -10.64
N THR A 147 -28.71 -9.89 -9.72
CA THR A 147 -29.20 -8.55 -10.03
C THR A 147 -28.54 -7.43 -9.22
N ARG A 148 -27.78 -7.76 -8.18
CA ARG A 148 -27.19 -6.77 -7.26
C ARG A 148 -25.84 -7.23 -6.74
N ILE A 149 -24.97 -6.25 -6.46
CA ILE A 149 -23.65 -6.44 -5.81
C ILE A 149 -23.70 -5.82 -4.42
N PHE A 150 -23.22 -6.56 -3.44
CA PHE A 150 -22.96 -6.05 -2.09
C PHE A 150 -21.46 -6.08 -1.83
N PHE A 151 -20.87 -4.91 -1.56
CA PHE A 151 -19.44 -4.77 -1.27
C PHE A 151 -19.17 -5.01 0.21
N THR A 152 -18.20 -5.87 0.52
CA THR A 152 -17.73 -6.18 1.87
C THR A 152 -16.26 -5.78 2.04
N THR A 153 -15.77 -5.82 3.28
CA THR A 153 -14.36 -5.54 3.60
C THR A 153 -13.46 -6.78 3.52
N GLY A 154 -14.02 -7.95 3.29
CA GLY A 154 -13.30 -9.23 3.22
C GLY A 154 -14.17 -10.33 2.63
N GLY A 155 -13.65 -11.56 2.65
CA GLY A 155 -14.31 -12.74 2.09
C GLY A 155 -15.30 -13.45 3.01
N THR A 156 -15.69 -12.83 4.11
CA THR A 156 -16.65 -13.38 5.08
C THR A 156 -17.96 -12.67 5.03
#